data_483e461a6e077c33dbc3ce7f76700d08
#
_entry.id   483e461a6e077c33dbc3ce7f76700d08
#
_cell.length_a   1.000
_cell.length_b   1.000
_cell.length_c   1.000
_cell.angle_alpha   90.00
_cell.angle_beta   90.00
_cell.angle_gamma   90.00
#
_symmetry.space_group_name_H-M   'P 1'
#
loop_
_entity.id
_entity.type
_entity.pdbx_description
1 polymer ?
#
loop_
_entity_poly.entity_id
_entity_poly.type
_entity_poly.pdbx_seq_one_letter_code
_entity_poly.pdbx_strand_id
1 'polypeptide(L)'
;MPELGIVIVSHSADIAKGLVSLIREVAPDIPLTATGGLEDGGLGSSFDHVQVAVDSQPANRLLAFYDLGSARMNLEMVEEFSDKKILIQQVPLIEGAYAASALLQAGASEVEILSQIN
;
A
#
# COMPACT_ATOMS: atom_id res chain seq x y z
N MET A 1 2.35 -2.19 19.28
CA MET A 1 1.56 -1.73 18.10
C MET A 1 2.51 -1.47 16.93
N PRO A 2 2.21 -2.02 15.76
CA PRO A 2 3.03 -1.67 14.60
C PRO A 2 2.84 -0.20 14.26
N GLU A 3 3.94 0.50 14.05
CA GLU A 3 3.90 1.92 13.72
C GLU A 3 3.80 2.16 12.23
N LEU A 4 4.41 1.28 11.42
CA LEU A 4 4.49 1.43 9.98
C LEU A 4 3.91 0.22 9.27
N GLY A 5 3.09 0.47 8.28
CA GLY A 5 2.50 -0.56 7.44
C GLY A 5 2.57 -0.20 5.97
N ILE A 6 2.23 -1.16 5.13
CA ILE A 6 2.24 -1.03 3.67
C ILE A 6 0.81 -1.16 3.17
N VAL A 7 0.37 -0.23 2.32
CA VAL A 7 -0.91 -0.34 1.63
C VAL A 7 -0.68 -0.27 0.12
N ILE A 8 -1.33 -1.16 -0.61
CA ILE A 8 -1.20 -1.30 -2.05
C ILE A 8 -2.54 -1.02 -2.70
N VAL A 9 -2.55 -0.14 -3.70
CA VAL A 9 -3.75 0.21 -4.45
C VAL A 9 -3.48 0.04 -5.93
N SER A 10 -4.12 -0.96 -6.53
CA SER A 10 -3.99 -1.24 -7.96
C SER A 10 -5.33 -1.05 -8.67
N HIS A 11 -5.27 -0.87 -9.98
CA HIS A 11 -6.46 -0.86 -10.84
C HIS A 11 -6.97 -2.26 -11.12
N SER A 12 -6.20 -3.29 -10.76
CA SER A 12 -6.54 -4.68 -11.00
C SER A 12 -6.51 -5.46 -9.69
N ALA A 13 -7.60 -6.16 -9.40
CA ALA A 13 -7.66 -7.05 -8.25
C ALA A 13 -6.61 -8.16 -8.35
N ASP A 14 -6.38 -8.67 -9.57
CA ASP A 14 -5.41 -9.73 -9.79
C ASP A 14 -3.97 -9.26 -9.53
N ILE A 15 -3.65 -8.03 -9.94
CA ILE A 15 -2.33 -7.45 -9.68
C ILE A 15 -2.13 -7.30 -8.16
N ALA A 16 -3.13 -6.76 -7.46
CA ALA A 16 -3.05 -6.59 -6.01
C ALA A 16 -2.82 -7.93 -5.31
N LYS A 17 -3.57 -8.95 -5.66
CA LYS A 17 -3.43 -10.29 -5.07
C LYS A 17 -2.06 -10.90 -5.36
N GLY A 18 -1.60 -10.81 -6.60
CA GLY A 18 -0.30 -11.36 -7.00
C GLY A 18 0.85 -10.66 -6.28
N LEU A 19 0.75 -9.35 -6.14
CA LEU A 19 1.77 -8.58 -5.44
C LEU A 19 1.82 -8.94 -3.95
N VAL A 20 0.66 -9.11 -3.30
CA VAL A 20 0.61 -9.55 -1.90
C VAL A 20 1.29 -10.91 -1.75
N SER A 21 0.99 -11.85 -2.65
CA SER A 21 1.61 -13.18 -2.63
C SER A 21 3.13 -13.10 -2.74
N LEU A 22 3.60 -12.25 -3.65
CA LEU A 22 5.03 -12.03 -3.87
C LEU A 22 5.68 -11.43 -2.61
N ILE A 23 5.06 -10.42 -2.05
CA ILE A 23 5.57 -9.73 -0.84
C ILE A 23 5.62 -10.69 0.34
N ARG A 24 4.59 -11.51 0.53
CA ARG A 24 4.53 -12.42 1.69
C ARG A 24 5.64 -13.48 1.68
N GLU A 25 6.26 -13.74 0.54
CA GLU A 25 7.43 -14.62 0.48
C GLU A 25 8.64 -14.04 1.22
N VAL A 26 8.80 -12.72 1.22
CA VAL A 26 9.94 -12.04 1.85
C VAL A 26 9.55 -11.26 3.10
N ALA A 27 8.27 -11.00 3.29
CA ALA A 27 7.77 -10.18 4.40
C ALA A 27 6.49 -10.79 4.98
N PRO A 28 6.59 -11.95 5.66
CA PRO A 28 5.41 -12.63 6.18
C PRO A 28 4.73 -11.93 7.35
N ASP A 29 5.43 -11.05 8.07
CA ASP A 29 4.94 -10.54 9.36
C ASP A 29 4.55 -9.07 9.36
N ILE A 30 4.79 -8.34 8.28
CA ILE A 30 4.51 -6.89 8.26
C ILE A 30 3.01 -6.60 8.17
N PRO A 31 2.57 -5.43 8.69
CA PRO A 31 1.20 -4.97 8.42
C PRO A 31 1.07 -4.63 6.93
N LEU A 32 0.20 -5.34 6.25
CA LEU A 32 0.02 -5.19 4.81
C LEU A 32 -1.45 -5.32 4.45
N THR A 33 -1.99 -4.31 3.79
CA THR A 33 -3.32 -4.38 3.19
C THR A 33 -3.23 -3.98 1.73
N ALA A 34 -4.14 -4.49 0.93
CA ALA A 34 -4.14 -4.25 -0.51
C ALA A 34 -5.57 -4.22 -1.04
N THR A 35 -5.76 -3.44 -2.08
CA THR A 35 -7.02 -3.43 -2.80
C THR A 35 -6.75 -3.22 -4.28
N GLY A 36 -7.65 -3.70 -5.13
CA GLY A 36 -7.54 -3.50 -6.56
C GLY A 36 -8.87 -3.72 -7.24
N GLY A 37 -9.07 -2.99 -8.34
CA GLY A 37 -10.26 -3.10 -9.15
C GLY A 37 -11.46 -2.36 -8.59
N LEU A 38 -12.54 -2.43 -9.35
CA LEU A 38 -13.84 -1.87 -8.99
C LEU A 38 -14.69 -2.90 -8.25
N GLU A 39 -15.80 -2.43 -7.69
CA GLU A 39 -16.71 -3.28 -6.91
C GLU A 39 -17.30 -4.42 -7.72
N ASP A 40 -17.47 -4.22 -9.03
CA ASP A 40 -17.98 -5.26 -9.94
C ASP A 40 -16.88 -6.20 -10.45
N GLY A 41 -15.66 -6.04 -9.98
CA GLY A 41 -14.52 -6.85 -10.41
C GLY A 41 -13.80 -6.31 -11.64
N GLY A 42 -14.28 -5.20 -12.22
CA GLY A 42 -13.64 -4.58 -13.38
C GLY A 42 -12.37 -3.83 -13.01
N LEU A 43 -11.66 -3.36 -14.05
CA LEU A 43 -10.45 -2.56 -13.87
C LEU A 43 -10.81 -1.14 -13.45
N GLY A 44 -10.07 -0.60 -12.49
CA GLY A 44 -10.28 0.75 -11.99
C GLY A 44 -9.97 0.83 -10.51
N SER A 45 -10.16 2.03 -9.95
CA SER A 45 -9.92 2.26 -8.52
C SER A 45 -11.20 2.78 -7.86
N SER A 46 -11.51 2.25 -6.69
CA SER A 46 -12.70 2.62 -5.91
C SER A 46 -12.27 3.30 -4.62
N PHE A 47 -12.83 4.49 -4.37
CA PHE A 47 -12.58 5.22 -3.13
C PHE A 47 -12.93 4.37 -1.90
N ASP A 48 -14.09 3.69 -1.95
CA ASP A 48 -14.54 2.87 -0.82
C ASP A 48 -13.58 1.71 -0.52
N HIS A 49 -13.07 1.06 -1.57
CA HIS A 49 -12.09 -0.02 -1.40
C HIS A 49 -10.78 0.50 -0.80
N VAL A 50 -10.32 1.66 -1.25
CA VAL A 50 -9.09 2.27 -0.72
C VAL A 50 -9.29 2.64 0.74
N GLN A 51 -10.44 3.22 1.09
CA GLN A 51 -10.76 3.57 2.47
C GLN A 51 -10.74 2.34 3.37
N VAL A 52 -11.35 1.24 2.94
CA VAL A 52 -11.35 -0.01 3.71
C VAL A 52 -9.92 -0.53 3.91
N ALA A 53 -9.09 -0.49 2.87
CA ALA A 53 -7.71 -0.96 2.97
C ALA A 53 -6.90 -0.14 3.97
N VAL A 54 -7.13 1.17 4.02
CA VAL A 54 -6.47 2.06 4.97
C VAL A 54 -7.02 1.85 6.38
N ASP A 55 -8.33 1.84 6.53
CA ASP A 55 -8.97 1.74 7.85
C ASP A 55 -8.76 0.39 8.54
N SER A 56 -8.65 -0.68 7.78
CA SER A 56 -8.40 -2.02 8.32
C SER A 56 -6.95 -2.26 8.73
N GLN A 57 -6.08 -1.34 8.38
CA GLN A 57 -4.64 -1.44 8.65
C GLN A 57 -4.36 -1.19 10.13
N PRO A 58 -3.64 -2.09 10.83
CA PRO A 58 -3.33 -1.88 12.25
C PRO A 58 -2.31 -0.76 12.50
N ALA A 59 -1.46 -0.44 11.53
CA ALA A 59 -0.45 0.60 11.70
C ALA A 59 -1.05 1.99 11.56
N ASN A 60 -0.46 2.97 12.23
CA ASN A 60 -0.91 4.36 12.19
C ASN A 60 -0.21 5.18 11.09
N ARG A 61 0.94 4.73 10.63
CA ARG A 61 1.67 5.35 9.53
C ARG A 61 1.76 4.36 8.40
N LEU A 62 1.40 4.79 7.20
CA LEU A 62 1.31 3.91 6.03
C LEU A 62 2.15 4.42 4.89
N LEU A 63 2.97 3.54 4.32
CA LEU A 63 3.56 3.78 3.01
C LEU A 63 2.57 3.24 1.98
N ALA A 64 2.05 4.12 1.14
CA ALA A 64 1.02 3.78 0.17
C ALA A 64 1.61 3.73 -1.23
N PHE A 65 1.37 2.63 -1.92
CA PHE A 65 1.87 2.39 -3.27
C PHE A 65 0.70 2.21 -4.22
N TYR A 66 0.83 2.77 -5.42
CA TYR A 66 -0.24 2.73 -6.43
C TYR A 66 0.37 2.53 -7.81
N ASP A 67 -0.47 2.12 -8.78
CA ASP A 67 -0.02 1.91 -10.16
C ASP A 67 -0.37 3.06 -11.10
N LEU A 68 -1.58 3.58 -11.03
CA LEU A 68 -2.05 4.62 -11.96
C LEU A 68 -2.69 5.80 -11.22
N GLY A 69 -2.84 6.91 -11.94
CA GLY A 69 -3.22 8.19 -11.34
C GLY A 69 -4.55 8.22 -10.58
N SER A 70 -5.56 7.45 -11.03
CA SER A 70 -6.84 7.46 -10.31
C SER A 70 -6.74 6.77 -8.95
N ALA A 71 -5.84 5.80 -8.81
CA ALA A 71 -5.55 5.20 -7.50
C ALA A 71 -4.89 6.22 -6.57
N ARG A 72 -3.99 7.02 -7.11
CA ARG A 72 -3.36 8.11 -6.34
C ARG A 72 -4.41 9.11 -5.86
N MET A 73 -5.33 9.50 -6.74
CA MET A 73 -6.38 10.45 -6.38
C MET A 73 -7.24 9.93 -5.23
N ASN A 74 -7.60 8.64 -5.27
CA ASN A 74 -8.37 8.03 -4.19
C ASN A 74 -7.57 7.99 -2.88
N LEU A 75 -6.28 7.71 -2.95
CA LEU A 75 -5.41 7.76 -1.77
C LEU A 75 -5.34 9.16 -1.17
N GLU A 76 -5.22 10.18 -2.02
CA GLU A 76 -5.20 11.57 -1.57
C GLU A 76 -6.51 11.95 -0.87
N MET A 77 -7.65 11.50 -1.41
CA MET A 77 -8.95 11.75 -0.80
C MET A 77 -9.10 11.03 0.54
N VAL A 78 -8.68 9.78 0.63
CA VAL A 78 -8.72 9.03 1.89
C VAL A 78 -7.82 9.68 2.93
N GLU A 79 -6.67 10.17 2.53
CA GLU A 79 -5.73 10.85 3.42
C GLU A 79 -6.39 12.04 4.13
N GLU A 80 -7.23 12.80 3.43
CA GLU A 80 -7.92 13.96 4.00
C GLU A 80 -8.88 13.60 5.12
N PHE A 81 -9.47 12.39 5.06
CA PHE A 81 -10.48 11.95 6.03
C PHE A 81 -9.95 10.96 7.06
N SER A 82 -8.71 10.53 6.93
CA SER A 82 -8.13 9.52 7.81
C SER A 82 -7.34 10.18 8.95
N ASP A 83 -7.39 9.56 10.13
CA ASP A 83 -6.53 9.96 11.24
C ASP A 83 -5.10 9.42 11.09
N LYS A 84 -4.89 8.55 10.12
CA LYS A 84 -3.58 7.95 9.89
C LYS A 84 -2.71 8.84 9.04
N LYS A 85 -1.41 8.72 9.20
CA LYS A 85 -0.45 9.39 8.34
C LYS A 85 -0.20 8.51 7.12
N ILE A 86 -0.59 8.98 5.95
CA ILE A 86 -0.44 8.23 4.71
C ILE A 86 0.64 8.89 3.86
N LEU A 87 1.71 8.16 3.60
CA LEU A 87 2.86 8.63 2.84
C LEU A 87 2.79 8.01 1.45
N ILE A 88 2.18 8.73 0.51
CA ILE A 88 1.97 8.24 -0.85
C ILE A 88 3.30 8.25 -1.60
N GLN A 89 3.69 7.10 -2.13
CA GLN A 89 4.97 6.93 -2.79
C GLN A 89 4.82 6.96 -4.31
N GLN A 90 5.61 7.79 -4.96
CA GLN A 90 5.60 7.94 -6.41
C GLN A 90 6.75 7.14 -7.02
N VAL A 91 6.65 5.83 -6.91
CA VAL A 91 7.66 4.87 -7.39
C VAL A 91 6.93 3.72 -8.10
N PRO A 92 7.63 2.91 -8.91
CA PRO A 92 6.98 1.75 -9.53
C PRO A 92 6.34 0.84 -8.48
N LEU A 93 5.10 0.45 -8.71
CA LEU A 93 4.30 -0.26 -7.71
C LEU A 93 4.96 -1.54 -7.22
N ILE A 94 5.31 -2.44 -8.14
CA ILE A 94 5.81 -3.76 -7.77
C ILE A 94 7.16 -3.65 -7.09
N GLU A 95 8.11 -3.00 -7.74
CA GLU A 95 9.47 -2.87 -7.21
C GLU A 95 9.50 -2.08 -5.92
N GLY A 96 8.76 -0.97 -5.85
CA GLY A 96 8.74 -0.12 -4.66
C GLY A 96 8.10 -0.80 -3.47
N ALA A 97 6.93 -1.39 -3.65
CA ALA A 97 6.22 -2.07 -2.56
C ALA A 97 6.98 -3.30 -2.08
N TYR A 98 7.57 -4.06 -3.00
CA TYR A 98 8.36 -5.24 -2.66
C TYR A 98 9.59 -4.85 -1.84
N ALA A 99 10.37 -3.87 -2.31
CA ALA A 99 11.58 -3.42 -1.62
C ALA A 99 11.24 -2.85 -0.24
N ALA A 100 10.23 -1.99 -0.16
CA ALA A 100 9.81 -1.40 1.12
C ALA A 100 9.39 -2.48 2.11
N SER A 101 8.63 -3.46 1.65
CA SER A 101 8.13 -4.55 2.49
C SER A 101 9.27 -5.42 3.01
N ALA A 102 10.22 -5.78 2.15
CA ALA A 102 11.39 -6.57 2.55
C ALA A 102 12.23 -5.84 3.59
N LEU A 103 12.44 -4.53 3.39
CA LEU A 103 13.19 -3.72 4.34
C LEU A 103 12.47 -3.59 5.68
N LEU A 104 11.14 -3.40 5.65
CA LEU A 104 10.34 -3.31 6.86
C LEU A 104 10.41 -4.63 7.64
N GLN A 105 10.29 -5.76 6.97
CA GLN A 105 10.41 -7.08 7.59
C GLN A 105 11.78 -7.26 8.25
N ALA A 106 12.81 -6.71 7.64
CA ALA A 106 14.19 -6.80 8.16
C ALA A 106 14.46 -5.83 9.32
N GLY A 107 13.50 -4.99 9.67
CA GLY A 107 13.62 -4.06 10.78
C GLY A 107 14.16 -2.69 10.41
N ALA A 108 14.21 -2.35 9.14
CA ALA A 108 14.65 -1.02 8.71
C ALA A 108 13.67 0.06 9.19
N SER A 109 14.20 1.25 9.48
CA SER A 109 13.38 2.39 9.87
C SER A 109 12.67 3.00 8.66
N GLU A 110 11.66 3.82 8.92
CA GLU A 110 10.96 4.55 7.85
C GLU A 110 11.95 5.38 7.02
N VAL A 111 12.88 6.07 7.67
CA VAL A 111 13.89 6.89 6.98
C VAL A 111 14.76 6.04 6.05
N GLU A 112 15.21 4.89 6.55
CA GLU A 112 16.01 3.97 5.75
C GLU A 112 15.24 3.43 4.54
N ILE A 113 13.98 3.06 4.75
CA ILE A 113 13.12 2.55 3.67
C ILE A 113 12.94 3.62 2.59
N LEU A 114 12.54 4.82 2.99
CA LEU A 114 12.31 5.93 2.05
C LEU A 114 13.58 6.29 1.28
N SER A 115 14.73 6.23 1.93
CA SER A 115 16.01 6.48 1.29
C SER A 115 16.32 5.45 0.21
N GLN A 116 15.97 4.18 0.44
CA GLN A 116 16.28 3.10 -0.49
C GLN A 116 15.34 3.05 -1.70
N ILE A 117 14.07 3.39 -1.53
CA ILE A 117 13.09 3.26 -2.62
C ILE A 117 12.94 4.53 -3.45
N ASN A 118 13.49 5.64 -3.03
CA ASN A 118 13.39 6.92 -3.77
C ASN A 118 14.70 7.31 -4.48
#